data_d792feb6a39b18407a661a16b0b9153e
#
_entry.id   d792feb6a39b18407a661a16b0b9153e
#
_cell.length_a   1.000
_cell.length_b   1.000
_cell.length_c   1.000
_cell.angle_alpha   90.00
_cell.angle_beta   90.00
_cell.angle_gamma   90.00
#
_symmetry.space_group_name_H-M   'P 1'
#
loop_
_entity.id
_entity.type
_entity.pdbx_description
1 polymer ?
#
loop_
_entity_poly.entity_id
_entity_poly.type
_entity_poly.pdbx_seq_one_letter_code
_entity_poly.pdbx_strand_id
1 'polypeptide(L)'
;MLKISTGKIDRAVKTVVYGSEGIGKSTFASRFPDPIFIDTEGGTAQMDVRRVEKPQTWDELIAIVNKVAATPDICKTLIIDTADWAEQLCVAHVCQKYKQNSIESFGYGKGYTYLAEEWSRLLAACDAIISSGKHVVIVAHAKQRKQELPDEAGAFDRWEMKLSKQVAPLLKEWADLLLFLNYKTFIVRSESNTNYAAGGKRVMFTTHHPCWDAKNRHGLPDELDLDFASIAHIFGNAAPAPAEPKPIDQLRALMADAGITDAQLQKVVASKGHYPADAAIDTYTDKFITGWCIKHFDQIKNMIQEDNNNV
;
A
#
# COMPACT_ATOMS: atom_id res chain seq x y z
N MET A 1 11.22 10.84 40.51
CA MET A 1 11.90 9.56 40.17
C MET A 1 11.81 9.38 38.66
N LEU A 2 12.93 9.24 37.96
CA LEU A 2 12.94 8.93 36.51
C LEU A 2 12.46 7.48 36.29
N LYS A 3 11.46 7.31 35.40
CA LYS A 3 11.05 5.99 34.92
C LYS A 3 11.94 5.61 33.74
N ILE A 4 12.75 4.61 33.88
CA ILE A 4 13.63 4.08 32.80
C ILE A 4 13.04 2.77 32.34
N SER A 5 12.80 2.63 31.02
CA SER A 5 12.41 1.38 30.38
C SER A 5 13.55 0.87 29.50
N THR A 6 13.68 -0.45 29.36
CA THR A 6 14.66 -1.12 28.51
C THR A 6 13.95 -2.09 27.57
N GLY A 7 14.53 -2.34 26.38
CA GLY A 7 13.97 -3.26 25.40
C GLY A 7 12.96 -2.61 24.45
N LYS A 8 12.29 -3.46 23.64
CA LYS A 8 11.23 -3.01 22.73
C LYS A 8 9.98 -2.66 23.53
N ILE A 9 9.35 -1.54 23.17
CA ILE A 9 8.07 -1.14 23.76
C ILE A 9 6.99 -1.66 22.82
N ASP A 10 6.16 -2.58 23.32
CA ASP A 10 4.96 -3.03 22.63
C ASP A 10 3.90 -1.93 22.71
N ARG A 11 3.55 -1.36 21.57
CA ARG A 11 2.55 -0.28 21.46
C ARG A 11 1.84 -0.38 20.12
N ALA A 12 0.69 0.26 20.04
CA ALA A 12 -0.01 0.47 18.78
C ALA A 12 0.87 1.20 17.74
N VAL A 13 0.68 0.90 16.47
CA VAL A 13 1.58 1.26 15.36
C VAL A 13 1.01 2.44 14.57
N LYS A 14 1.88 3.38 14.25
CA LYS A 14 1.64 4.51 13.36
C LYS A 14 2.01 4.11 11.93
N THR A 15 1.00 3.86 11.10
CA THR A 15 1.22 3.40 9.73
C THR A 15 0.79 4.46 8.73
N VAL A 16 1.61 4.67 7.70
CA VAL A 16 1.25 5.47 6.52
C VAL A 16 1.36 4.57 5.30
N VAL A 17 0.33 4.59 4.47
CA VAL A 17 0.25 3.81 3.24
C VAL A 17 0.00 4.76 2.08
N TYR A 18 0.91 4.83 1.11
CA TYR A 18 0.70 5.68 -0.04
C TYR A 18 1.02 4.95 -1.35
N GLY A 19 0.42 5.41 -2.45
CA GLY A 19 0.61 4.80 -3.76
C GLY A 19 -0.30 5.40 -4.82
N SER A 20 -0.15 4.93 -6.05
CA SER A 20 -0.94 5.38 -7.19
C SER A 20 -2.43 5.14 -6.99
N GLU A 21 -3.26 5.89 -7.72
CA GLU A 21 -4.70 5.67 -7.76
C GLU A 21 -4.99 4.25 -8.26
N GLY A 22 -6.02 3.60 -7.70
CA GLY A 22 -6.43 2.24 -8.09
C GLY A 22 -5.51 1.10 -7.67
N ILE A 23 -4.37 1.33 -7.00
CA ILE A 23 -3.45 0.26 -6.56
C ILE A 23 -4.07 -0.68 -5.50
N GLY A 24 -5.10 -0.24 -4.78
CA GLY A 24 -5.77 -1.01 -3.75
C GLY A 24 -5.47 -0.57 -2.31
N LYS A 25 -5.12 0.70 -2.09
CA LYS A 25 -4.80 1.26 -0.75
C LYS A 25 -5.90 1.05 0.27
N SER A 26 -7.13 1.46 -0.05
CA SER A 26 -8.29 1.34 0.85
C SER A 26 -8.63 -0.12 1.15
N THR A 27 -8.55 -1.01 0.13
CA THR A 27 -8.72 -2.45 0.28
C THR A 27 -7.64 -3.06 1.19
N PHE A 28 -6.40 -2.63 1.04
CA PHE A 28 -5.31 -3.05 1.93
C PHE A 28 -5.55 -2.55 3.36
N ALA A 29 -5.92 -1.29 3.53
CA ALA A 29 -6.22 -0.69 4.83
C ALA A 29 -7.42 -1.39 5.52
N SER A 30 -8.41 -1.87 4.78
CA SER A 30 -9.57 -2.57 5.35
C SER A 30 -9.23 -3.94 5.98
N ARG A 31 -8.03 -4.47 5.75
CA ARG A 31 -7.56 -5.74 6.33
C ARG A 31 -6.88 -5.58 7.69
N PHE A 32 -6.67 -4.36 8.16
CA PHE A 32 -6.16 -4.12 9.50
C PHE A 32 -7.14 -4.60 10.58
N PRO A 33 -6.66 -4.86 11.81
CA PRO A 33 -7.53 -5.34 12.90
C PRO A 33 -8.68 -4.40 13.18
N ASP A 34 -9.92 -4.89 13.15
CA ASP A 34 -11.17 -4.18 13.51
C ASP A 34 -11.16 -2.70 13.08
N PRO A 35 -11.15 -2.40 11.77
CA PRO A 35 -10.94 -1.06 11.27
C PRO A 35 -12.21 -0.21 11.32
N ILE A 36 -12.04 1.10 11.62
CA ILE A 36 -13.03 2.13 11.33
C ILE A 36 -12.41 3.18 10.41
N PHE A 37 -13.12 3.53 9.34
CA PHE A 37 -12.72 4.52 8.37
C PHE A 37 -13.27 5.92 8.70
N ILE A 38 -12.40 6.92 8.59
CA ILE A 38 -12.77 8.30 8.32
C ILE A 38 -12.51 8.50 6.83
N ASP A 39 -13.55 8.40 6.01
CA ASP A 39 -13.47 8.55 4.57
C ASP A 39 -13.59 10.03 4.19
N THR A 40 -12.46 10.68 3.97
CA THR A 40 -12.41 12.10 3.59
C THR A 40 -12.65 12.33 2.10
N GLU A 41 -12.41 11.31 1.28
CA GLU A 41 -12.57 11.38 -0.18
C GLU A 41 -13.99 10.98 -0.62
N GLY A 42 -14.56 9.95 -0.02
CA GLY A 42 -15.80 9.30 -0.43
C GLY A 42 -15.58 8.02 -1.23
N GLY A 43 -14.34 7.50 -1.25
CA GLY A 43 -13.93 6.35 -2.05
C GLY A 43 -14.40 4.99 -1.52
N THR A 44 -14.82 4.92 -0.25
CA THR A 44 -15.20 3.64 0.40
C THR A 44 -16.65 3.22 0.18
N ALA A 45 -17.46 4.02 -0.55
CA ALA A 45 -18.91 3.80 -0.69
C ALA A 45 -19.28 2.39 -1.20
N GLN A 46 -18.44 1.78 -2.02
CA GLN A 46 -18.64 0.42 -2.58
C GLN A 46 -17.93 -0.68 -1.77
N MET A 47 -17.37 -0.36 -0.61
CA MET A 47 -16.66 -1.30 0.24
C MET A 47 -17.52 -1.70 1.43
N ASP A 48 -17.51 -2.98 1.80
CA ASP A 48 -18.12 -3.47 3.04
C ASP A 48 -17.16 -3.20 4.22
N VAL A 49 -17.23 -1.97 4.76
CA VAL A 49 -16.37 -1.51 5.86
C VAL A 49 -17.16 -0.65 6.84
N ARG A 50 -16.73 -0.66 8.09
CA ARG A 50 -17.23 0.28 9.11
C ARG A 50 -16.65 1.67 8.84
N ARG A 51 -17.50 2.67 8.72
CA ARG A 51 -17.08 4.06 8.52
C ARG A 51 -17.92 5.01 9.36
N VAL A 52 -17.30 6.13 9.73
CA VAL A 52 -18.04 7.26 10.29
C VAL A 52 -18.59 8.14 9.19
N GLU A 53 -19.53 9.02 9.51
CA GLU A 53 -20.00 10.02 8.57
C GLU A 53 -18.81 10.88 8.06
N LYS A 54 -18.84 11.20 6.77
CA LYS A 54 -17.76 11.96 6.13
C LYS A 54 -17.65 13.35 6.74
N PRO A 55 -16.49 13.74 7.31
CA PRO A 55 -16.28 15.08 7.82
C PRO A 55 -16.35 16.11 6.69
N GLN A 56 -17.08 17.19 6.93
CA GLN A 56 -17.19 18.29 5.98
C GLN A 56 -16.20 19.42 6.32
N THR A 57 -15.68 19.44 7.54
CA THR A 57 -14.74 20.45 8.03
C THR A 57 -13.56 19.81 8.75
N TRP A 58 -12.47 20.58 8.87
CA TRP A 58 -11.31 20.18 9.65
C TRP A 58 -11.62 19.94 11.12
N ASP A 59 -12.45 20.80 11.70
CA ASP A 59 -12.85 20.68 13.11
C ASP A 59 -13.67 19.43 13.37
N GLU A 60 -14.55 19.03 12.43
CA GLU A 60 -15.27 17.76 12.51
C GLU A 60 -14.30 16.57 12.42
N LEU A 61 -13.32 16.61 11.51
CA LEU A 61 -12.29 15.57 11.43
C LEU A 61 -11.55 15.40 12.76
N ILE A 62 -11.07 16.49 13.33
CA ILE A 62 -10.39 16.49 14.64
C ILE A 62 -11.31 15.98 15.76
N ALA A 63 -12.58 16.40 15.77
CA ALA A 63 -13.56 15.95 16.76
C ALA A 63 -13.81 14.44 16.68
N ILE A 64 -13.92 13.88 15.45
CA ILE A 64 -14.07 12.44 15.23
C ILE A 64 -12.84 11.70 15.76
N VAL A 65 -11.63 12.13 15.42
CA VAL A 65 -10.37 11.51 15.87
C VAL A 65 -10.30 11.48 17.40
N ASN A 66 -10.60 12.62 18.05
CA ASN A 66 -10.62 12.72 19.51
C ASN A 66 -11.69 11.81 20.13
N LYS A 67 -12.88 11.70 19.52
CA LYS A 67 -13.95 10.82 20.00
C LYS A 67 -13.53 9.35 19.90
N VAL A 68 -12.85 8.94 18.82
CA VAL A 68 -12.31 7.57 18.69
C VAL A 68 -11.25 7.29 19.76
N ALA A 69 -10.38 8.28 20.06
CA ALA A 69 -9.39 8.14 21.12
C ALA A 69 -10.04 7.92 22.50
N ALA A 70 -11.11 8.67 22.78
CA ALA A 70 -11.82 8.65 24.07
C ALA A 70 -12.78 7.47 24.23
N THR A 71 -13.15 6.76 23.16
CA THR A 71 -14.12 5.65 23.21
C THR A 71 -13.38 4.31 23.26
N PRO A 72 -13.40 3.60 24.40
CA PRO A 72 -12.85 2.25 24.49
C PRO A 72 -13.54 1.31 23.49
N ASP A 73 -12.84 0.31 23.03
CA ASP A 73 -13.37 -0.84 22.25
C ASP A 73 -14.18 -0.50 20.98
N ILE A 74 -14.17 0.77 20.55
CA ILE A 74 -14.87 1.17 19.33
C ILE A 74 -14.22 0.57 18.07
N CYS A 75 -12.90 0.40 18.09
CA CYS A 75 -12.09 -0.22 17.04
C CYS A 75 -10.71 -0.60 17.58
N LYS A 76 -9.97 -1.42 16.82
CA LYS A 76 -8.53 -1.64 17.03
C LYS A 76 -7.68 -0.77 16.11
N THR A 77 -8.23 -0.29 15.01
CA THR A 77 -7.52 0.53 14.03
C THR A 77 -8.40 1.68 13.54
N LEU A 78 -7.90 2.91 13.64
CA LEU A 78 -8.48 4.05 12.93
C LEU A 78 -7.78 4.21 11.58
N ILE A 79 -8.57 4.37 10.51
CA ILE A 79 -8.09 4.62 9.16
C ILE A 79 -8.56 6.01 8.71
N ILE A 80 -7.63 6.85 8.24
CA ILE A 80 -7.94 8.14 7.58
C ILE A 80 -7.64 7.95 6.09
N ASP A 81 -8.68 8.00 5.27
CA ASP A 81 -8.61 7.73 3.83
C ASP A 81 -9.28 8.87 3.04
N THR A 82 -8.53 9.84 2.51
CA THR A 82 -7.07 9.96 2.40
C THR A 82 -6.52 11.25 3.02
N ALA A 83 -5.22 11.26 3.27
CA ALA A 83 -4.52 12.43 3.82
C ALA A 83 -4.58 13.66 2.91
N ASP A 84 -4.52 13.48 1.61
CA ASP A 84 -4.54 14.58 0.64
C ASP A 84 -5.92 15.28 0.61
N TRP A 85 -7.02 14.55 0.82
CA TRP A 85 -8.34 15.14 1.01
C TRP A 85 -8.49 15.78 2.41
N ALA A 86 -7.92 15.18 3.45
CA ALA A 86 -7.84 15.79 4.76
C ALA A 86 -7.03 17.09 4.74
N GLU A 87 -5.96 17.17 3.95
CA GLU A 87 -5.18 18.39 3.78
C GLU A 87 -6.00 19.52 3.15
N GLN A 88 -6.91 19.21 2.21
CA GLN A 88 -7.82 20.21 1.64
C GLN A 88 -8.77 20.79 2.71
N LEU A 89 -9.30 19.96 3.62
CA LEU A 89 -10.10 20.44 4.75
C LEU A 89 -9.27 21.36 5.65
N CYS A 90 -8.02 21.00 5.90
CA CYS A 90 -7.09 21.81 6.69
C CYS A 90 -6.79 23.15 6.02
N VAL A 91 -6.52 23.16 4.71
CA VAL A 91 -6.32 24.39 3.93
C VAL A 91 -7.53 25.30 4.01
N ALA A 92 -8.74 24.76 3.83
CA ALA A 92 -9.98 25.52 3.92
C ALA A 92 -10.15 26.13 5.33
N HIS A 93 -9.90 25.35 6.39
CA HIS A 93 -9.94 25.81 7.78
C HIS A 93 -8.95 26.96 8.02
N VAL A 94 -7.69 26.83 7.60
CA VAL A 94 -6.67 27.87 7.76
C VAL A 94 -7.08 29.14 7.02
N CYS A 95 -7.53 29.04 5.78
CA CYS A 95 -8.00 30.18 5.00
C CYS A 95 -9.19 30.87 5.69
N GLN A 96 -10.18 30.12 6.17
CA GLN A 96 -11.35 30.67 6.87
C GLN A 96 -10.95 31.34 8.18
N LYS A 97 -10.12 30.69 9.01
CA LYS A 97 -9.65 31.20 10.31
C LYS A 97 -8.98 32.55 10.20
N TYR A 98 -8.19 32.76 9.16
CA TYR A 98 -7.44 33.98 8.92
C TYR A 98 -8.07 34.91 7.87
N LYS A 99 -9.30 34.60 7.40
CA LYS A 99 -10.05 35.38 6.40
C LYS A 99 -9.26 35.62 5.11
N GLN A 100 -8.59 34.57 4.61
CA GLN A 100 -7.84 34.57 3.36
C GLN A 100 -8.61 33.82 2.27
N ASN A 101 -8.49 34.25 1.01
CA ASN A 101 -9.16 33.61 -0.12
C ASN A 101 -8.44 32.34 -0.57
N SER A 102 -7.15 32.20 -0.29
CA SER A 102 -6.36 31.02 -0.63
C SER A 102 -5.14 30.92 0.30
N ILE A 103 -4.50 29.75 0.33
CA ILE A 103 -3.29 29.52 1.11
C ILE A 103 -2.11 30.39 0.62
N GLU A 104 -2.09 30.73 -0.67
CA GLU A 104 -1.08 31.61 -1.26
C GLU A 104 -1.25 33.09 -0.87
N SER A 105 -2.47 33.49 -0.51
CA SER A 105 -2.80 34.88 -0.16
C SER A 105 -2.13 35.39 1.13
N PHE A 106 -1.56 34.48 1.94
CA PHE A 106 -0.84 34.83 3.16
C PHE A 106 0.51 35.53 2.90
N GLY A 107 1.07 35.39 1.71
CA GLY A 107 2.40 35.91 1.36
C GLY A 107 3.55 35.18 2.07
N TYR A 108 4.71 35.15 1.43
CA TYR A 108 5.96 34.56 1.95
C TYR A 108 5.82 33.14 2.54
N GLY A 109 4.84 32.35 2.07
CA GLY A 109 4.62 30.97 2.53
C GLY A 109 4.02 30.82 3.94
N LYS A 110 3.61 31.90 4.61
CA LYS A 110 3.03 31.84 5.97
C LYS A 110 1.80 30.93 6.07
N GLY A 111 0.97 30.89 5.04
CA GLY A 111 -0.19 29.99 5.00
C GLY A 111 0.19 28.52 5.18
N TYR A 112 1.27 28.10 4.56
CA TYR A 112 1.81 26.75 4.70
C TYR A 112 2.41 26.47 6.09
N THR A 113 2.91 27.48 6.79
CA THR A 113 3.33 27.34 8.18
C THR A 113 2.12 27.07 9.08
N TYR A 114 1.04 27.82 8.92
CA TYR A 114 -0.21 27.59 9.68
C TYR A 114 -0.85 26.23 9.32
N LEU A 115 -0.77 25.81 8.06
CA LEU A 115 -1.19 24.49 7.64
C LEU A 115 -0.41 23.39 8.37
N ALA A 116 0.91 23.50 8.48
CA ALA A 116 1.76 22.57 9.19
C ALA A 116 1.45 22.52 10.71
N GLU A 117 1.15 23.66 11.31
CA GLU A 117 0.73 23.76 12.72
C GLU A 117 -0.60 23.03 12.95
N GLU A 118 -1.61 23.26 12.12
CA GLU A 118 -2.90 22.58 12.21
C GLU A 118 -2.77 21.08 11.92
N TRP A 119 -1.94 20.69 10.94
CA TRP A 119 -1.66 19.28 10.67
C TRP A 119 -0.98 18.59 11.85
N SER A 120 -0.08 19.25 12.53
CA SER A 120 0.57 18.74 13.73
C SER A 120 -0.46 18.49 14.86
N ARG A 121 -1.56 19.26 14.93
CA ARG A 121 -2.68 19.01 15.87
C ARG A 121 -3.41 17.70 15.51
N LEU A 122 -3.60 17.40 14.22
CA LEU A 122 -4.17 16.10 13.80
C LEU A 122 -3.26 14.95 14.23
N LEU A 123 -1.95 15.06 13.98
CA LEU A 123 -1.00 14.02 14.37
C LEU A 123 -0.96 13.82 15.89
N ALA A 124 -1.06 14.91 16.68
CA ALA A 124 -1.16 14.83 18.14
C ALA A 124 -2.46 14.13 18.59
N ALA A 125 -3.59 14.37 17.91
CA ALA A 125 -4.83 13.65 18.17
C ALA A 125 -4.71 12.16 17.80
N CYS A 126 -4.01 11.83 16.72
CA CYS A 126 -3.68 10.45 16.36
C CYS A 126 -2.75 9.79 17.40
N ASP A 127 -1.83 10.55 18.01
CA ASP A 127 -0.98 10.05 19.09
C ASP A 127 -1.77 9.70 20.35
N ALA A 128 -2.88 10.39 20.62
CA ALA A 128 -3.81 10.01 21.68
C ALA A 128 -4.49 8.66 21.41
N ILE A 129 -4.81 8.37 20.13
CA ILE A 129 -5.33 7.05 19.71
C ILE A 129 -4.28 5.97 19.95
N ILE A 130 -3.03 6.19 19.52
CA ILE A 130 -1.91 5.26 19.76
C ILE A 130 -1.73 5.00 21.27
N SER A 131 -1.81 6.06 22.07
CA SER A 131 -1.70 5.97 23.53
C SER A 131 -2.85 5.21 24.19
N SER A 132 -4.02 5.16 23.54
CA SER A 132 -5.17 4.35 23.96
C SER A 132 -5.08 2.87 23.50
N GLY A 133 -3.97 2.46 22.88
CA GLY A 133 -3.74 1.09 22.42
C GLY A 133 -4.33 0.76 21.05
N LYS A 134 -4.80 1.74 20.30
CA LYS A 134 -5.38 1.56 18.96
C LYS A 134 -4.39 1.97 17.87
N HIS A 135 -4.31 1.20 16.79
CA HIS A 135 -3.48 1.54 15.63
C HIS A 135 -4.08 2.71 14.84
N VAL A 136 -3.21 3.44 14.14
CA VAL A 136 -3.64 4.48 13.18
C VAL A 136 -3.01 4.19 11.84
N VAL A 137 -3.84 4.19 10.79
CA VAL A 137 -3.42 4.08 9.40
C VAL A 137 -3.86 5.33 8.65
N ILE A 138 -2.91 6.03 8.05
CA ILE A 138 -3.20 7.19 7.20
C ILE A 138 -2.86 6.79 5.76
N VAL A 139 -3.87 6.84 4.90
CA VAL A 139 -3.75 6.54 3.47
C VAL A 139 -3.50 7.83 2.70
N ALA A 140 -2.64 7.82 1.69
CA ALA A 140 -2.39 8.97 0.83
C ALA A 140 -2.23 8.55 -0.64
N HIS A 141 -2.55 9.44 -1.56
CA HIS A 141 -2.18 9.27 -2.96
C HIS A 141 -0.70 9.55 -3.17
N ALA A 142 -0.14 8.95 -4.22
CA ALA A 142 1.19 9.25 -4.71
C ALA A 142 1.11 10.20 -5.92
N LYS A 143 2.15 11.01 -6.10
CA LYS A 143 2.42 11.79 -7.30
C LYS A 143 3.86 11.57 -7.73
N GLN A 144 4.11 11.66 -9.03
CA GLN A 144 5.47 11.70 -9.57
C GLN A 144 5.97 13.14 -9.59
N ARG A 145 7.24 13.30 -9.29
CA ARG A 145 7.96 14.56 -9.35
C ARG A 145 9.35 14.33 -9.93
N LYS A 146 9.77 15.21 -10.83
CA LYS A 146 11.16 15.24 -11.28
C LYS A 146 12.05 15.77 -10.17
N GLN A 147 13.12 15.05 -9.92
CA GLN A 147 14.17 15.41 -8.97
C GLN A 147 15.51 15.45 -9.67
N GLU A 148 16.28 16.47 -9.37
CA GLU A 148 17.68 16.64 -9.78
C GLU A 148 18.56 16.46 -8.55
N LEU A 149 19.68 15.79 -8.70
CA LEU A 149 20.70 15.69 -7.66
C LEU A 149 21.76 16.77 -7.90
N PRO A 150 22.24 17.46 -6.86
CA PRO A 150 23.23 18.51 -7.00
C PRO A 150 24.55 18.05 -7.63
N ASP A 151 24.89 16.77 -7.44
CA ASP A 151 26.19 16.18 -7.80
C ASP A 151 26.13 15.31 -9.05
N GLU A 152 24.96 15.17 -9.69
CA GLU A 152 24.75 14.30 -10.85
C GLU A 152 24.06 15.04 -11.99
N ALA A 153 24.47 14.75 -13.21
CA ALA A 153 23.83 15.31 -14.40
C ALA A 153 22.56 14.53 -14.75
N GLY A 154 21.44 15.26 -14.80
CA GLY A 154 20.15 14.70 -15.21
C GLY A 154 19.11 14.74 -14.11
N ALA A 155 17.86 14.51 -14.52
CA ALA A 155 16.70 14.43 -13.63
C ALA A 155 16.13 13.03 -13.67
N PHE A 156 15.57 12.56 -12.55
CA PHE A 156 14.83 11.29 -12.46
C PHE A 156 13.45 11.51 -11.85
N ASP A 157 12.52 10.61 -12.13
CA ASP A 157 11.19 10.65 -11.57
C ASP A 157 11.16 9.98 -10.20
N ARG A 158 10.61 10.70 -9.21
CA ARG A 158 10.44 10.23 -7.84
C ARG A 158 8.98 10.21 -7.45
N TRP A 159 8.57 9.16 -6.77
CA TRP A 159 7.26 9.05 -6.15
C TRP A 159 7.26 9.71 -4.77
N GLU A 160 6.31 10.60 -4.55
CA GLU A 160 6.09 11.29 -3.28
C GLU A 160 4.62 11.21 -2.91
N MET A 161 4.29 11.36 -1.61
CA MET A 161 2.90 11.56 -1.21
C MET A 161 2.33 12.83 -1.85
N LYS A 162 1.07 12.79 -2.28
CA LYS A 162 0.35 13.92 -2.90
C LYS A 162 -0.07 14.92 -1.82
N LEU A 163 0.89 15.41 -1.08
CA LEU A 163 0.75 16.41 0.00
C LEU A 163 1.62 17.63 -0.32
N SER A 164 1.41 18.71 0.45
CA SER A 164 2.26 19.89 0.41
C SER A 164 3.68 19.56 0.92
N LYS A 165 4.63 20.39 0.55
CA LYS A 165 6.02 20.25 0.99
C LYS A 165 6.20 20.40 2.50
N GLN A 166 5.25 21.02 3.18
CA GLN A 166 5.26 21.23 4.63
C GLN A 166 4.63 20.06 5.39
N VAL A 167 3.56 19.45 4.87
CA VAL A 167 2.83 18.38 5.53
C VAL A 167 3.48 17.00 5.29
N ALA A 168 3.96 16.73 4.08
CA ALA A 168 4.54 15.44 3.74
C ALA A 168 5.71 15.02 4.67
N PRO A 169 6.68 15.89 5.03
CA PRO A 169 7.73 15.55 5.98
C PRO A 169 7.19 15.19 7.37
N LEU A 170 6.22 15.95 7.89
CA LEU A 170 5.63 15.71 9.20
C LEU A 170 5.01 14.31 9.28
N LEU A 171 4.29 13.91 8.23
CA LEU A 171 3.65 12.60 8.17
C LEU A 171 4.68 11.46 8.05
N LYS A 172 5.75 11.65 7.25
CA LYS A 172 6.86 10.69 7.13
C LYS A 172 7.61 10.49 8.45
N GLU A 173 7.88 11.58 9.16
CA GLU A 173 8.58 11.54 10.45
C GLU A 173 7.73 10.89 11.53
N TRP A 174 6.43 11.19 11.57
CA TRP A 174 5.48 10.67 12.53
C TRP A 174 5.29 9.15 12.41
N ALA A 175 5.32 8.58 11.21
CA ALA A 175 5.09 7.16 10.96
C ALA A 175 6.18 6.25 11.57
N ASP A 176 5.78 5.12 12.13
CA ASP A 176 6.67 3.99 12.46
C ASP A 176 6.89 3.09 11.23
N LEU A 177 5.83 2.94 10.43
CA LEU A 177 5.79 2.17 9.19
C LEU A 177 5.25 3.04 8.07
N LEU A 178 6.07 3.28 7.04
CA LEU A 178 5.69 3.99 5.81
C LEU A 178 5.82 3.02 4.64
N LEU A 179 4.69 2.67 4.03
CA LEU A 179 4.61 1.71 2.94
C LEU A 179 4.31 2.43 1.61
N PHE A 180 5.14 2.19 0.62
CA PHE A 180 4.88 2.62 -0.74
C PHE A 180 4.32 1.48 -1.57
N LEU A 181 3.08 1.65 -2.06
CA LEU A 181 2.38 0.66 -2.88
C LEU A 181 2.51 1.02 -4.35
N ASN A 182 2.99 0.09 -5.16
CA ASN A 182 3.13 0.32 -6.60
C ASN A 182 3.03 -0.98 -7.40
N TYR A 183 2.95 -0.84 -8.72
CA TYR A 183 3.08 -1.93 -9.65
C TYR A 183 4.56 -2.19 -9.94
N LYS A 184 4.98 -3.45 -9.86
CA LYS A 184 6.31 -3.85 -10.33
C LYS A 184 6.26 -3.98 -11.84
N THR A 185 6.77 -2.96 -12.51
CA THR A 185 6.79 -2.85 -13.97
C THR A 185 8.23 -2.96 -14.47
N PHE A 186 8.44 -3.73 -15.54
CA PHE A 186 9.71 -3.85 -16.23
C PHE A 186 9.58 -3.28 -17.63
N ILE A 187 10.64 -2.65 -18.11
CA ILE A 187 10.74 -2.25 -19.50
C ILE A 187 11.39 -3.41 -20.26
N VAL A 188 10.66 -3.98 -21.18
CA VAL A 188 11.15 -5.03 -22.07
C VAL A 188 11.34 -4.45 -23.46
N ARG A 189 12.45 -4.80 -24.09
CA ARG A 189 12.76 -4.39 -25.46
C ARG A 189 12.26 -5.47 -26.41
N SER A 190 11.38 -5.12 -27.35
CA SER A 190 10.91 -6.04 -28.38
C SER A 190 11.99 -6.30 -29.43
N GLU A 191 11.84 -7.36 -30.22
CA GLU A 191 12.70 -7.65 -31.37
C GLU A 191 12.73 -6.50 -32.39
N SER A 192 11.65 -5.71 -32.48
CA SER A 192 11.55 -4.51 -33.30
C SER A 192 12.22 -3.27 -32.67
N ASN A 193 13.01 -3.45 -31.61
CA ASN A 193 13.71 -2.36 -30.89
C ASN A 193 12.80 -1.34 -30.20
N THR A 194 11.54 -1.69 -29.96
CA THR A 194 10.55 -0.84 -29.28
C THR A 194 10.45 -1.27 -27.82
N ASN A 195 10.49 -0.29 -26.90
CA ASN A 195 10.30 -0.53 -25.46
C ASN A 195 8.81 -0.67 -25.14
N TYR A 196 8.43 -1.69 -24.37
CA TYR A 196 7.09 -1.82 -23.82
C TYR A 196 7.16 -2.19 -22.34
N ALA A 197 6.13 -1.79 -21.59
CA ALA A 197 6.00 -2.11 -20.18
C ALA A 197 5.43 -3.52 -20.02
N ALA A 198 6.12 -4.35 -19.26
CA ALA A 198 5.68 -5.68 -18.86
C ALA A 198 5.66 -5.79 -17.33
N GLY A 199 4.92 -6.75 -16.77
CA GLY A 199 4.75 -6.94 -15.35
C GLY A 199 3.34 -6.50 -14.90
N GLY A 200 3.23 -5.88 -13.74
CA GLY A 200 1.95 -5.42 -13.17
C GLY A 200 1.59 -6.12 -11.87
N LYS A 201 2.51 -6.90 -11.29
CA LYS A 201 2.36 -7.41 -9.91
C LYS A 201 2.30 -6.22 -8.95
N ARG A 202 1.32 -6.22 -8.06
CA ARG A 202 1.21 -5.22 -7.00
C ARG A 202 2.13 -5.59 -5.84
N VAL A 203 2.98 -4.65 -5.45
CA VAL A 203 3.94 -4.82 -4.36
C VAL A 203 3.87 -3.65 -3.38
N MET A 204 4.37 -3.86 -2.18
CA MET A 204 4.63 -2.81 -1.21
C MET A 204 6.13 -2.75 -0.89
N PHE A 205 6.69 -1.55 -1.01
CA PHE A 205 8.05 -1.27 -0.64
C PHE A 205 8.08 -0.74 0.80
N THR A 206 8.98 -1.29 1.59
CA THR A 206 9.11 -1.02 3.03
C THR A 206 10.37 -0.21 3.35
N THR A 207 11.32 -0.15 2.42
CA THR A 207 12.63 0.51 2.58
C THR A 207 12.79 1.66 1.61
N HIS A 208 13.41 2.74 2.09
CA HIS A 208 13.71 3.94 1.30
C HIS A 208 14.51 3.60 0.04
N HIS A 209 14.18 4.30 -1.04
CA HIS A 209 14.89 4.24 -2.32
C HIS A 209 14.99 5.66 -2.92
N PRO A 210 15.98 6.00 -3.75
CA PRO A 210 16.02 7.31 -4.42
C PRO A 210 14.71 7.69 -5.12
N CYS A 211 14.00 6.73 -5.69
CA CYS A 211 12.74 6.95 -6.40
C CYS A 211 11.48 6.97 -5.54
N TRP A 212 11.55 6.64 -4.25
CA TRP A 212 10.41 6.69 -3.31
C TRP A 212 10.85 6.75 -1.86
N ASP A 213 9.94 7.22 -1.00
CA ASP A 213 10.10 7.15 0.45
C ASP A 213 9.42 5.89 0.99
N ALA A 214 10.10 5.19 1.89
CA ALA A 214 9.51 4.17 2.74
C ALA A 214 10.27 4.11 4.07
N LYS A 215 9.66 3.53 5.11
CA LYS A 215 10.25 3.47 6.45
C LYS A 215 9.74 2.23 7.16
N ASN A 216 10.65 1.47 7.74
CA ASN A 216 10.35 0.23 8.39
C ASN A 216 11.17 0.11 9.69
N ARG A 217 10.48 0.09 10.84
CA ARG A 217 11.08 -0.14 12.17
C ARG A 217 10.85 -1.55 12.69
N HIS A 218 10.24 -2.42 11.86
CA HIS A 218 9.79 -3.75 12.26
C HIS A 218 10.63 -4.89 11.66
N GLY A 219 11.68 -4.56 10.88
CA GLY A 219 12.55 -5.56 10.26
C GLY A 219 11.92 -6.31 9.09
N LEU A 220 10.98 -5.69 8.38
CA LEU A 220 10.40 -6.28 7.17
C LEU A 220 11.43 -6.32 6.03
N PRO A 221 11.32 -7.29 5.09
CA PRO A 221 12.05 -7.26 3.82
C PRO A 221 11.75 -5.99 3.02
N ASP A 222 12.68 -5.58 2.13
CA ASP A 222 12.60 -4.34 1.36
C ASP A 222 11.35 -4.26 0.46
N GLU A 223 10.91 -5.41 -0.06
CA GLU A 223 9.75 -5.57 -0.93
C GLU A 223 8.91 -6.74 -0.45
N LEU A 224 7.60 -6.56 -0.42
CA LEU A 224 6.61 -7.58 -0.08
C LEU A 224 5.48 -7.56 -1.10
N ASP A 225 4.77 -8.67 -1.23
CA ASP A 225 3.51 -8.71 -1.97
C ASP A 225 2.50 -7.78 -1.30
N LEU A 226 1.65 -7.12 -2.09
CA LEU A 226 0.59 -6.28 -1.57
C LEU A 226 -0.51 -7.13 -0.95
N ASP A 227 -0.19 -7.69 0.20
CA ASP A 227 -1.08 -8.48 1.05
C ASP A 227 -0.85 -8.12 2.51
N PHE A 228 -1.93 -7.86 3.25
CA PHE A 228 -1.86 -7.57 4.69
C PHE A 228 -1.25 -8.72 5.49
N ALA A 229 -1.43 -9.97 5.05
CA ALA A 229 -0.85 -11.15 5.69
C ALA A 229 0.67 -11.02 5.90
N SER A 230 1.37 -10.36 4.97
CA SER A 230 2.82 -10.14 5.04
C SER A 230 3.26 -9.29 6.24
N ILE A 231 2.38 -8.46 6.80
CA ILE A 231 2.66 -7.54 7.91
C ILE A 231 1.76 -7.76 9.14
N ALA A 232 0.82 -8.71 9.09
CA ALA A 232 -0.20 -8.94 10.13
C ALA A 232 0.42 -9.17 11.53
N HIS A 233 1.59 -9.82 11.59
CA HIS A 233 2.32 -10.10 12.83
C HIS A 233 2.72 -8.84 13.63
N ILE A 234 2.83 -7.68 12.97
CA ILE A 234 3.17 -6.40 13.61
C ILE A 234 1.99 -5.86 14.44
N PHE A 235 0.77 -6.24 14.10
CA PHE A 235 -0.47 -5.68 14.65
C PHE A 235 -1.13 -6.59 15.70
N GLY A 236 -0.37 -7.52 16.29
CA GLY A 236 -0.88 -8.44 17.32
C GLY A 236 -1.92 -9.44 16.81
N ASN A 237 -2.11 -9.55 15.51
CA ASN A 237 -2.90 -10.62 14.94
C ASN A 237 -2.06 -11.91 15.03
N ALA A 238 -2.59 -12.93 15.71
CA ALA A 238 -2.15 -14.29 15.47
C ALA A 238 -2.11 -14.51 13.96
N ALA A 239 -1.09 -15.24 13.47
CA ALA A 239 -0.91 -15.48 12.04
C ALA A 239 -2.28 -15.65 11.36
N PRO A 240 -2.54 -14.96 10.25
CA PRO A 240 -3.79 -15.15 9.54
C PRO A 240 -3.97 -16.64 9.31
N ALA A 241 -5.23 -17.10 9.33
CA ALA A 241 -5.54 -18.41 8.79
C ALA A 241 -4.76 -18.56 7.47
N PRO A 242 -4.10 -19.69 7.19
CA PRO A 242 -3.21 -19.83 6.05
C PRO A 242 -3.89 -19.20 4.84
N ALA A 243 -3.24 -18.19 4.26
CA ALA A 243 -3.75 -17.53 3.07
C ALA A 243 -4.10 -18.64 2.08
N GLU A 244 -5.25 -18.53 1.42
CA GLU A 244 -5.54 -19.49 0.34
C GLU A 244 -4.29 -19.57 -0.54
N PRO A 245 -3.77 -20.77 -0.81
CA PRO A 245 -2.50 -20.91 -1.50
C PRO A 245 -2.58 -20.14 -2.82
N LYS A 246 -1.56 -19.31 -3.09
CA LYS A 246 -1.51 -18.51 -4.31
C LYS A 246 -1.76 -19.41 -5.51
N PRO A 247 -2.39 -18.93 -6.60
CA PRO A 247 -2.62 -19.73 -7.78
C PRO A 247 -1.37 -20.48 -8.27
N ILE A 248 -0.20 -19.85 -8.17
CA ILE A 248 1.08 -20.48 -8.54
C ILE A 248 1.43 -21.64 -7.60
N ASP A 249 1.17 -21.51 -6.28
CA ASP A 249 1.45 -22.57 -5.31
C ASP A 249 0.48 -23.74 -5.48
N GLN A 250 -0.79 -23.46 -5.81
CA GLN A 250 -1.78 -24.48 -6.18
C GLN A 250 -1.36 -25.23 -7.44
N LEU A 251 -0.91 -24.51 -8.47
CA LEU A 251 -0.41 -25.11 -9.70
C LEU A 251 0.82 -25.98 -9.43
N ARG A 252 1.78 -25.50 -8.65
CA ARG A 252 2.98 -26.27 -8.27
C ARG A 252 2.64 -27.52 -7.46
N ALA A 253 1.66 -27.45 -6.57
CA ALA A 253 1.16 -28.63 -5.82
C ALA A 253 0.55 -29.66 -6.78
N LEU A 254 -0.30 -29.25 -7.73
CA LEU A 254 -0.87 -30.12 -8.74
C LEU A 254 0.20 -30.75 -9.65
N MET A 255 1.20 -29.98 -10.05
CA MET A 255 2.34 -30.46 -10.84
C MET A 255 3.15 -31.50 -10.07
N ALA A 256 3.46 -31.24 -8.80
CA ALA A 256 4.19 -32.16 -7.93
C ALA A 256 3.45 -33.50 -7.75
N ASP A 257 2.14 -33.45 -7.50
CA ASP A 257 1.27 -34.63 -7.38
C ASP A 257 1.22 -35.45 -8.67
N ALA A 258 1.24 -34.77 -9.82
CA ALA A 258 1.20 -35.42 -11.13
C ALA A 258 2.60 -35.80 -11.68
N GLY A 259 3.70 -35.44 -11.00
CA GLY A 259 5.06 -35.65 -11.46
C GLY A 259 5.43 -34.83 -12.70
N ILE A 260 4.81 -33.69 -12.90
CA ILE A 260 5.00 -32.79 -14.04
C ILE A 260 6.09 -31.77 -13.73
N THR A 261 7.10 -31.68 -14.62
CA THR A 261 8.16 -30.68 -14.48
C THR A 261 7.80 -29.33 -15.11
N ASP A 262 8.49 -28.27 -14.69
CA ASP A 262 8.33 -26.92 -15.26
C ASP A 262 8.49 -26.94 -16.79
N ALA A 263 9.50 -27.62 -17.30
CA ALA A 263 9.76 -27.73 -18.75
C ALA A 263 8.62 -28.42 -19.53
N GLN A 264 7.99 -29.43 -18.95
CA GLN A 264 6.84 -30.10 -19.58
C GLN A 264 5.62 -29.19 -19.64
N LEU A 265 5.32 -28.48 -18.56
CA LEU A 265 4.22 -27.50 -18.54
C LEU A 265 4.48 -26.35 -19.53
N GLN A 266 5.69 -25.79 -19.54
CA GLN A 266 6.09 -24.73 -20.48
C GLN A 266 5.89 -25.14 -21.91
N LYS A 267 6.30 -26.38 -22.28
CA LYS A 267 6.13 -26.95 -23.65
C LYS A 267 4.64 -26.98 -24.03
N VAL A 268 3.76 -27.45 -23.15
CA VAL A 268 2.31 -27.50 -23.41
C VAL A 268 1.73 -26.11 -23.55
N VAL A 269 2.08 -25.21 -22.65
CA VAL A 269 1.61 -23.80 -22.66
C VAL A 269 2.04 -23.10 -23.96
N ALA A 270 3.27 -23.32 -24.40
CA ALA A 270 3.80 -22.76 -25.65
C ALA A 270 3.12 -23.36 -26.87
N SER A 271 2.86 -24.68 -26.90
CA SER A 271 2.16 -25.36 -28.02
C SER A 271 0.72 -24.81 -28.22
N LYS A 272 0.13 -24.24 -27.15
CA LYS A 272 -1.19 -23.60 -27.20
C LYS A 272 -1.12 -22.08 -27.47
N GLY A 273 0.09 -21.53 -27.67
CA GLY A 273 0.29 -20.12 -28.00
C GLY A 273 0.04 -19.13 -26.86
N HIS A 274 0.06 -19.58 -25.59
CA HIS A 274 -0.22 -18.70 -24.45
C HIS A 274 1.00 -17.95 -23.96
N TYR A 275 2.15 -18.62 -23.85
CA TYR A 275 3.44 -18.03 -23.45
C TYR A 275 4.57 -18.64 -24.27
N PRO A 276 5.72 -17.96 -24.44
CA PRO A 276 6.93 -18.52 -25.04
C PRO A 276 7.42 -19.76 -24.26
N ALA A 277 8.08 -20.68 -24.96
CA ALA A 277 8.54 -21.95 -24.39
C ALA A 277 9.60 -21.78 -23.28
N ASP A 278 10.29 -20.66 -23.24
CA ASP A 278 11.32 -20.28 -22.27
C ASP A 278 10.78 -19.39 -21.14
N ALA A 279 9.48 -19.04 -21.18
CA ALA A 279 8.87 -18.22 -20.14
C ALA A 279 8.77 -19.00 -18.82
N ALA A 280 9.45 -18.52 -17.77
CA ALA A 280 9.39 -19.14 -16.44
C ALA A 280 7.93 -19.14 -15.91
N ILE A 281 7.50 -20.25 -15.30
CA ILE A 281 6.13 -20.43 -14.78
C ILE A 281 5.76 -19.33 -13.76
N ASP A 282 6.73 -18.86 -13.00
CA ASP A 282 6.54 -17.77 -12.02
C ASP A 282 6.21 -16.42 -12.66
N THR A 283 6.35 -16.30 -13.98
CA THR A 283 5.96 -15.09 -14.73
C THR A 283 4.51 -15.13 -15.24
N TYR A 284 3.84 -16.27 -15.10
CA TYR A 284 2.46 -16.43 -15.53
C TYR A 284 1.53 -15.60 -14.62
N THR A 285 0.52 -14.96 -15.23
CA THR A 285 -0.45 -14.19 -14.46
C THR A 285 -1.38 -15.10 -13.66
N ASP A 286 -1.82 -14.66 -12.47
CA ASP A 286 -2.77 -15.40 -11.63
C ASP A 286 -4.05 -15.76 -12.40
N LYS A 287 -4.53 -14.83 -13.23
CA LYS A 287 -5.71 -15.05 -14.10
C LYS A 287 -5.49 -16.18 -15.09
N PHE A 288 -4.30 -16.28 -15.67
CA PHE A 288 -3.97 -17.36 -16.59
C PHE A 288 -3.80 -18.69 -15.84
N ILE A 289 -3.11 -18.67 -14.71
CA ILE A 289 -2.91 -19.85 -13.88
C ILE A 289 -4.25 -20.44 -13.46
N THR A 290 -5.14 -19.63 -12.88
CA THR A 290 -6.46 -20.09 -12.40
C THR A 290 -7.39 -20.41 -13.57
N GLY A 291 -7.46 -19.52 -14.56
CA GLY A 291 -8.43 -19.61 -15.66
C GLY A 291 -8.09 -20.65 -16.71
N TRP A 292 -6.81 -20.99 -16.84
CA TRP A 292 -6.37 -21.97 -17.84
C TRP A 292 -5.58 -23.13 -17.24
N CYS A 293 -4.47 -22.92 -16.57
CA CYS A 293 -3.61 -24.00 -16.10
C CYS A 293 -4.33 -24.92 -15.10
N ILE A 294 -4.93 -24.37 -14.03
CA ILE A 294 -5.63 -25.17 -13.02
C ILE A 294 -6.93 -25.74 -13.59
N LYS A 295 -7.71 -24.91 -14.27
CA LYS A 295 -9.01 -25.32 -14.85
C LYS A 295 -8.89 -26.45 -15.87
N HIS A 296 -7.80 -26.51 -16.61
CA HIS A 296 -7.57 -27.53 -17.64
C HIS A 296 -6.42 -28.48 -17.28
N PHE A 297 -6.10 -28.62 -15.99
CA PHE A 297 -4.92 -29.38 -15.54
C PHE A 297 -4.95 -30.83 -15.99
N ASP A 298 -6.12 -31.48 -15.96
CA ASP A 298 -6.27 -32.88 -16.44
C ASP A 298 -5.97 -33.01 -17.93
N GLN A 299 -6.33 -32.03 -18.74
CA GLN A 299 -6.01 -32.02 -20.19
C GLN A 299 -4.51 -31.84 -20.42
N ILE A 300 -3.87 -30.96 -19.64
CA ILE A 300 -2.43 -30.73 -19.66
C ILE A 300 -1.70 -32.02 -19.31
N LYS A 301 -2.12 -32.73 -18.28
CA LYS A 301 -1.56 -34.00 -17.85
C LYS A 301 -1.64 -35.05 -18.95
N ASN A 302 -2.79 -35.17 -19.61
CA ASN A 302 -2.98 -36.12 -20.71
C ASN A 302 -2.06 -35.81 -21.92
N MET A 303 -1.93 -34.54 -22.31
CA MET A 303 -1.03 -34.11 -23.36
C MET A 303 0.44 -34.44 -23.07
N ILE A 304 0.88 -34.28 -21.82
CA ILE A 304 2.25 -34.61 -21.41
C ILE A 304 2.46 -36.13 -21.45
N GLN A 305 1.46 -36.92 -21.04
CA GLN A 305 1.55 -38.38 -21.10
C GLN A 305 1.60 -38.93 -22.56
N GLU A 306 0.82 -38.34 -23.46
CA GLU A 306 0.86 -38.68 -24.89
C GLU A 306 2.22 -38.34 -25.53
N ASP A 307 2.79 -37.18 -25.18
CA ASP A 307 4.12 -36.77 -25.63
C ASP A 307 5.22 -37.74 -25.14
N ASN A 308 5.14 -38.21 -23.90
CA ASN A 308 6.11 -39.16 -23.34
C ASN A 308 5.99 -40.57 -23.92
N ASN A 309 4.83 -40.95 -24.46
CA ASN A 309 4.61 -42.26 -25.08
C ASN A 309 5.01 -42.30 -26.58
N ASN A 310 5.26 -41.12 -27.17
CA ASN A 310 5.65 -40.98 -28.59
C ASN A 310 7.15 -40.72 -28.80
N VAL A 311 7.96 -40.79 -27.73
CA VAL A 311 9.42 -40.71 -27.71
C VAL A 311 9.99 -42.08 -27.36
#